data_fb28779e9c0930f33ab1492a4cdc59b1
#
_entry.id   fb28779e9c0930f33ab1492a4cdc59b1
#
_cell.length_a   1.000
_cell.length_b   1.000
_cell.length_c   1.000
_cell.angle_alpha   90.00
_cell.angle_beta   90.00
_cell.angle_gamma   90.00
#
_symmetry.space_group_name_H-M   'P 1'
#
loop_
_entity.id
_entity.type
_entity.pdbx_description
1 polymer ?
#
loop_
_entity_poly.entity_id
_entity_poly.type
_entity_poly.pdbx_seq_one_letter_code
_entity_poly.pdbx_strand_id
1 'polypeptide(L)'
;MLSQFRETEPWTGEVALTFGSVNGCTKPIVTYTKAPFKIQRSFYQPESGICQVILLHTGGGIVRGDRLLSHFDLHPQTQVLLTTPAAQKIYRSDGLLSQQNITIQVQKDSILEFLPLETIVFKGAKYEQKTIVKLETGACFVGWEITRFGRTARAEYFDTGSWRSFLEVWQAQETNAEKGHTRPIWIDRQQLIDPHALQSSPFALNHQAVIGNMVLLGHRVSPEVQTTLAQSWEKAGYSAPTFTLTRTMEGLVGRYRGSSSHQARQGFIHLWQDWKRSILGKNPWIPRLWG
;
A
#
# COMPACT_ATOMS: atom_id res chain seq x y z
N MET A 1 35.23 7.35 -30.52
CA MET A 1 34.14 6.34 -30.64
C MET A 1 33.39 6.30 -29.31
N LEU A 2 32.34 7.08 -29.18
CA LEU A 2 31.42 7.01 -28.04
C LEU A 2 30.52 5.78 -28.25
N SER A 3 30.66 4.79 -27.37
CA SER A 3 29.84 3.59 -27.38
C SER A 3 28.36 3.99 -27.37
N GLN A 4 27.61 3.56 -28.38
CA GLN A 4 26.17 3.59 -28.38
C GLN A 4 25.71 2.92 -27.09
N PHE A 5 25.17 3.71 -26.17
CA PHE A 5 24.38 3.16 -25.07
C PHE A 5 23.22 2.41 -25.73
N ARG A 6 23.27 1.09 -25.72
CA ARG A 6 22.10 0.27 -26.05
C ARG A 6 20.98 0.76 -25.15
N GLU A 7 19.91 1.25 -25.76
CA GLU A 7 18.67 1.48 -25.03
C GLU A 7 18.30 0.14 -24.40
N THR A 8 18.46 0.04 -23.09
CA THR A 8 18.04 -1.14 -22.35
C THR A 8 16.53 -1.20 -22.41
N GLU A 9 15.98 -2.30 -22.92
CA GLU A 9 14.55 -2.52 -22.93
C GLU A 9 13.99 -2.41 -21.50
N PRO A 10 12.76 -1.83 -21.35
CA PRO A 10 12.12 -1.72 -20.06
C PRO A 10 12.00 -3.09 -19.37
N TRP A 11 12.34 -3.14 -18.10
CA TRP A 11 12.30 -4.38 -17.33
C TRP A 11 10.86 -4.74 -16.93
N THR A 12 10.50 -6.01 -17.08
CA THR A 12 9.23 -6.52 -16.54
C THR A 12 9.52 -7.47 -15.40
N GLY A 13 9.18 -7.03 -14.18
CA GLY A 13 9.23 -7.84 -12.97
C GLY A 13 7.85 -8.37 -12.62
N GLU A 14 7.80 -9.58 -12.04
CA GLU A 14 6.53 -10.20 -11.69
C GLU A 14 6.62 -10.96 -10.37
N VAL A 15 5.57 -10.90 -9.56
CA VAL A 15 5.38 -11.72 -8.38
C VAL A 15 3.94 -12.21 -8.32
N ALA A 16 3.76 -13.51 -8.07
CA ALA A 16 2.46 -14.09 -7.79
C ALA A 16 2.54 -14.94 -6.52
N LEU A 17 1.64 -14.68 -5.57
CA LEU A 17 1.52 -15.40 -4.32
C LEU A 17 0.10 -15.86 -4.12
N THR A 18 -0.09 -17.15 -3.90
CA THR A 18 -1.36 -17.70 -3.42
C THR A 18 -1.19 -18.24 -2.01
N PHE A 19 -2.09 -17.89 -1.11
CA PHE A 19 -2.09 -18.32 0.28
C PHE A 19 -3.26 -19.26 0.55
N GLY A 20 -2.99 -20.32 1.32
CA GLY A 20 -3.99 -21.27 1.75
C GLY A 20 -3.82 -21.64 3.22
N SER A 21 -4.86 -22.21 3.81
CA SER A 21 -4.80 -22.77 5.17
C SER A 21 -4.25 -24.20 5.12
N VAL A 22 -3.14 -24.43 5.81
CA VAL A 22 -2.49 -25.75 5.93
C VAL A 22 -2.37 -26.07 7.42
N ASN A 23 -3.12 -27.05 7.89
CA ASN A 23 -3.18 -27.44 9.31
C ASN A 23 -3.52 -26.25 10.24
N GLY A 24 -4.49 -25.43 9.84
CA GLY A 24 -4.93 -24.27 10.62
C GLY A 24 -3.99 -23.03 10.56
N CYS A 25 -2.90 -23.12 9.82
CA CYS A 25 -1.96 -21.99 9.63
C CYS A 25 -1.98 -21.51 8.18
N THR A 26 -1.98 -20.21 7.98
CA THR A 26 -1.83 -19.62 6.64
C THR A 26 -0.41 -19.85 6.11
N LYS A 27 -0.30 -20.36 4.89
CA LYS A 27 0.98 -20.56 4.21
C LYS A 27 0.89 -20.15 2.74
N PRO A 28 1.98 -19.66 2.12
CA PRO A 28 2.04 -19.57 0.67
C PRO A 28 2.03 -20.98 0.09
N ILE A 29 1.05 -21.25 -0.80
CA ILE A 29 0.88 -22.53 -1.51
C ILE A 29 1.33 -22.43 -2.96
N VAL A 30 1.33 -21.22 -3.53
CA VAL A 30 1.97 -20.89 -4.82
C VAL A 30 2.87 -19.69 -4.62
N THR A 31 4.09 -19.79 -5.13
CA THR A 31 5.07 -18.71 -5.09
C THR A 31 5.78 -18.64 -6.43
N TYR A 32 5.61 -17.53 -7.14
CA TYR A 32 6.33 -17.23 -8.37
C TYR A 32 6.97 -15.85 -8.27
N THR A 33 8.22 -15.74 -8.69
CA THR A 33 8.92 -14.45 -8.78
C THR A 33 9.78 -14.38 -10.03
N LYS A 34 9.69 -13.24 -10.72
CA LYS A 34 10.59 -12.82 -11.79
C LYS A 34 11.31 -11.55 -11.35
N ALA A 35 12.62 -11.52 -11.53
CA ALA A 35 13.41 -10.33 -11.14
C ALA A 35 12.77 -9.04 -11.67
N PRO A 36 12.80 -7.95 -10.88
CA PRO A 36 13.57 -7.75 -9.65
C PRO A 36 12.89 -8.22 -8.35
N PHE A 37 11.76 -8.88 -8.42
CA PHE A 37 11.10 -9.36 -7.22
C PHE A 37 11.78 -10.59 -6.62
N LYS A 38 11.85 -10.61 -5.29
CA LYS A 38 12.21 -11.77 -4.46
C LYS A 38 11.36 -11.78 -3.20
N ILE A 39 11.20 -12.95 -2.61
CA ILE A 39 10.48 -13.13 -1.36
C ILE A 39 11.46 -13.67 -0.32
N GLN A 40 11.48 -13.06 0.86
CA GLN A 40 12.14 -13.65 2.01
C GLN A 40 11.33 -14.84 2.54
N ARG A 41 12.00 -15.72 3.30
CA ARG A 41 11.32 -16.79 4.03
C ARG A 41 10.16 -16.22 4.84
N SER A 42 8.99 -16.81 4.68
CA SER A 42 7.80 -16.41 5.44
C SER A 42 7.99 -16.63 6.94
N PHE A 43 7.46 -15.72 7.73
CA PHE A 43 7.41 -15.82 9.18
C PHE A 43 5.98 -16.18 9.60
N TYR A 44 5.86 -16.94 10.67
CA TYR A 44 4.58 -17.40 11.18
C TYR A 44 4.44 -16.99 12.63
N GLN A 45 3.30 -16.45 12.99
CA GLN A 45 2.95 -16.19 14.38
C GLN A 45 2.28 -17.45 14.95
N PRO A 46 2.91 -18.14 15.91
CA PRO A 46 2.45 -19.47 16.35
C PRO A 46 1.00 -19.50 16.85
N GLU A 47 0.56 -18.47 17.57
CA GLU A 47 -0.76 -18.44 18.22
C GLU A 47 -1.89 -17.90 17.34
N SER A 48 -1.59 -17.17 16.28
CA SER A 48 -2.60 -16.49 15.45
C SER A 48 -2.79 -17.07 14.06
N GLY A 49 -1.90 -17.97 13.63
CA GLY A 49 -1.93 -18.52 12.27
C GLY A 49 -1.61 -17.51 11.16
N ILE A 50 -1.18 -16.29 11.51
CA ILE A 50 -0.85 -15.22 10.54
C ILE A 50 0.46 -15.57 9.83
N CYS A 51 0.44 -15.44 8.50
CA CYS A 51 1.63 -15.53 7.66
C CYS A 51 2.15 -14.13 7.34
N GLN A 52 3.37 -13.83 7.75
CA GLN A 52 4.07 -12.60 7.37
C GLN A 52 5.01 -12.87 6.21
N VAL A 53 4.88 -12.08 5.15
CA VAL A 53 5.73 -12.14 3.96
C VAL A 53 6.43 -10.80 3.74
N ILE A 54 7.71 -10.86 3.42
CA ILE A 54 8.53 -9.70 3.08
C ILE A 54 8.85 -9.78 1.60
N LEU A 55 8.31 -8.82 0.83
CA LEU A 55 8.53 -8.69 -0.59
C LEU A 55 9.71 -7.74 -0.87
N LEU A 56 10.74 -8.24 -1.54
CA LEU A 56 11.92 -7.47 -1.91
C LEU A 56 11.88 -7.06 -3.38
N HIS A 57 12.34 -5.83 -3.63
CA HIS A 57 12.69 -5.36 -4.96
C HIS A 57 14.22 -5.21 -5.03
N THR A 58 14.89 -6.14 -5.70
CA THR A 58 16.37 -6.26 -5.68
C THR A 58 17.08 -5.35 -6.68
N GLY A 59 16.35 -4.66 -7.55
CA GLY A 59 16.89 -3.74 -8.56
C GLY A 59 17.24 -2.34 -8.05
N GLY A 60 17.14 -2.09 -6.72
CA GLY A 60 17.49 -0.79 -6.13
C GLY A 60 16.51 0.34 -6.39
N GLY A 61 15.52 0.15 -7.22
CA GLY A 61 14.43 1.08 -7.54
C GLY A 61 13.89 0.89 -8.95
N ILE A 62 12.82 1.60 -9.26
CA ILE A 62 12.13 1.57 -10.55
C ILE A 62 12.75 2.65 -11.44
N VAL A 63 13.10 2.28 -12.65
CA VAL A 63 13.68 3.17 -13.64
C VAL A 63 12.79 3.23 -14.88
N ARG A 64 13.06 4.17 -15.73
CA ARG A 64 12.48 4.43 -17.04
C ARG A 64 11.77 3.23 -17.69
N GLY A 65 10.43 3.28 -17.75
CA GLY A 65 9.61 2.31 -18.48
C GLY A 65 9.45 0.94 -17.83
N ASP A 66 10.04 0.70 -16.65
CA ASP A 66 9.88 -0.57 -15.92
C ASP A 66 8.41 -0.87 -15.65
N ARG A 67 8.06 -2.15 -15.76
CA ARG A 67 6.73 -2.67 -15.49
C ARG A 67 6.79 -3.71 -14.38
N LEU A 68 6.09 -3.46 -13.29
CA LEU A 68 6.02 -4.37 -12.15
C LEU A 68 4.60 -4.90 -12.00
N LEU A 69 4.46 -6.22 -12.00
CA LEU A 69 3.18 -6.92 -11.87
C LEU A 69 3.18 -7.71 -10.56
N SER A 70 2.13 -7.53 -9.76
CA SER A 70 1.97 -8.24 -8.48
C SER A 70 0.56 -8.82 -8.39
N HIS A 71 0.47 -10.12 -8.10
CA HIS A 71 -0.78 -10.85 -7.94
C HIS A 71 -0.78 -11.56 -6.58
N PHE A 72 -1.76 -11.22 -5.76
CA PHE A 72 -1.93 -11.82 -4.43
C PHE A 72 -3.33 -12.42 -4.33
N ASP A 73 -3.41 -13.72 -4.07
CA ASP A 73 -4.65 -14.46 -3.90
C ASP A 73 -4.69 -15.11 -2.52
N LEU A 74 -5.68 -14.76 -1.72
CA LEU A 74 -5.91 -15.32 -0.40
C LEU A 74 -7.13 -16.24 -0.45
N HIS A 75 -6.90 -17.54 -0.31
CA HIS A 75 -7.95 -18.53 -0.15
C HIS A 75 -8.74 -18.31 1.15
N PRO A 76 -9.95 -18.89 1.30
CA PRO A 76 -10.79 -18.64 2.46
C PRO A 76 -10.08 -18.87 3.79
N GLN A 77 -10.43 -18.05 4.79
CA GLN A 77 -9.95 -18.17 6.18
C GLN A 77 -8.41 -18.04 6.33
N THR A 78 -7.76 -17.30 5.45
CA THR A 78 -6.33 -16.99 5.54
C THR A 78 -6.06 -15.60 6.09
N GLN A 79 -4.92 -15.42 6.75
CA GLN A 79 -4.49 -14.14 7.31
C GLN A 79 -3.04 -13.87 6.93
N VAL A 80 -2.82 -12.80 6.18
CA VAL A 80 -1.52 -12.45 5.62
C VAL A 80 -1.16 -11.01 5.97
N LEU A 81 0.06 -10.81 6.45
CA LEU A 81 0.70 -9.50 6.49
C LEU A 81 1.82 -9.49 5.44
N LEU A 82 1.69 -8.59 4.47
CA LEU A 82 2.65 -8.41 3.39
C LEU A 82 3.28 -7.02 3.49
N THR A 83 4.62 -6.97 3.60
CA THR A 83 5.38 -5.72 3.74
C THR A 83 6.65 -5.75 2.89
N THR A 84 7.37 -4.63 2.84
CA THR A 84 8.66 -4.49 2.15
C THR A 84 9.77 -4.12 3.14
N PRO A 85 11.05 -4.48 2.89
CA PRO A 85 12.14 -4.21 3.82
C PRO A 85 12.74 -2.82 3.67
N ALA A 86 12.45 -2.12 2.56
CA ALA A 86 13.04 -0.83 2.24
C ALA A 86 12.04 0.03 1.43
N ALA A 87 12.27 1.34 1.43
CA ALA A 87 11.55 2.28 0.60
C ALA A 87 11.74 1.98 -0.89
N GLN A 88 10.66 2.04 -1.66
CA GLN A 88 10.68 1.93 -3.12
C GLN A 88 11.13 3.27 -3.71
N LYS A 89 12.16 3.27 -4.53
CA LYS A 89 12.67 4.47 -5.21
C LYS A 89 12.20 4.51 -6.66
N ILE A 90 11.66 5.64 -7.07
CA ILE A 90 11.26 5.89 -8.46
C ILE A 90 12.21 6.93 -9.03
N TYR A 91 13.04 6.50 -9.96
CA TYR A 91 14.07 7.35 -10.54
C TYR A 91 13.53 8.20 -11.70
N ARG A 92 14.28 9.23 -12.05
CA ARG A 92 14.00 10.10 -13.20
C ARG A 92 13.83 9.29 -14.48
N SER A 93 12.85 9.69 -15.29
CA SER A 93 12.63 9.14 -16.62
C SER A 93 12.86 10.21 -17.69
N ASP A 94 13.40 9.80 -18.82
CA ASP A 94 13.60 10.61 -20.02
C ASP A 94 12.41 10.55 -21.00
N GLY A 95 11.27 10.09 -20.54
CA GLY A 95 10.01 10.10 -21.31
C GLY A 95 9.10 8.91 -21.06
N LEU A 96 9.64 7.72 -20.79
CA LEU A 96 8.85 6.51 -20.59
C LEU A 96 8.21 6.48 -19.21
N LEU A 97 6.94 6.07 -19.18
CA LEU A 97 6.18 5.85 -17.96
C LEU A 97 6.57 4.50 -17.33
N SER A 98 6.98 4.51 -16.07
CA SER A 98 7.13 3.29 -15.28
C SER A 98 5.81 2.96 -14.59
N GLN A 99 5.46 1.67 -14.52
CA GLN A 99 4.17 1.21 -14.04
C GLN A 99 4.29 0.10 -13.01
N GLN A 100 3.47 0.17 -11.97
CA GLN A 100 3.28 -0.92 -11.01
C GLN A 100 1.80 -1.27 -10.94
N ASN A 101 1.45 -2.49 -11.31
CA ASN A 101 0.09 -3.01 -11.25
C ASN A 101 0.00 -4.09 -10.16
N ILE A 102 -0.88 -3.89 -9.20
CA ILE A 102 -1.10 -4.79 -8.07
C ILE A 102 -2.55 -5.26 -8.12
N THR A 103 -2.74 -6.56 -8.26
CA THR A 103 -4.06 -7.20 -8.23
C THR A 103 -4.15 -8.11 -7.01
N ILE A 104 -5.20 -7.93 -6.23
CA ILE A 104 -5.40 -8.62 -4.97
C ILE A 104 -6.79 -9.25 -4.95
N GLN A 105 -6.87 -10.53 -4.59
CA GLN A 105 -8.12 -11.22 -4.31
C GLN A 105 -8.10 -11.70 -2.86
N VAL A 106 -9.09 -11.31 -2.08
CA VAL A 106 -9.24 -11.71 -0.68
C VAL A 106 -10.56 -12.46 -0.57
N GLN A 107 -10.46 -13.78 -0.48
CA GLN A 107 -11.62 -14.65 -0.44
C GLN A 107 -12.25 -14.67 0.96
N LYS A 108 -13.36 -15.36 1.07
CA LYS A 108 -14.25 -15.36 2.24
C LYS A 108 -13.50 -15.48 3.58
N ASP A 109 -13.85 -14.61 4.52
CA ASP A 109 -13.33 -14.59 5.91
C ASP A 109 -11.81 -14.49 6.02
N SER A 110 -11.15 -13.96 4.98
CA SER A 110 -9.70 -13.75 4.94
C SER A 110 -9.33 -12.31 5.24
N ILE A 111 -8.11 -12.11 5.73
CA ILE A 111 -7.58 -10.77 6.05
C ILE A 111 -6.25 -10.58 5.35
N LEU A 112 -6.15 -9.54 4.53
CA LEU A 112 -4.88 -9.06 4.01
C LEU A 112 -4.50 -7.73 4.65
N GLU A 113 -3.33 -7.69 5.24
CA GLU A 113 -2.64 -6.49 5.71
C GLU A 113 -1.49 -6.18 4.73
N PHE A 114 -1.72 -5.27 3.76
CA PHE A 114 -0.73 -4.85 2.76
C PHE A 114 -0.09 -3.54 3.19
N LEU A 115 1.06 -3.63 3.84
CA LEU A 115 1.68 -2.56 4.61
C LEU A 115 3.13 -2.31 4.15
N PRO A 116 3.35 -1.85 2.90
CA PRO A 116 4.70 -1.58 2.37
C PRO A 116 5.34 -0.36 3.03
N LEU A 117 6.66 -0.27 2.97
CA LEU A 117 7.36 0.97 3.27
C LEU A 117 7.10 2.03 2.18
N GLU A 118 7.56 3.26 2.43
CA GLU A 118 7.27 4.40 1.57
C GLU A 118 7.82 4.27 0.15
N THR A 119 7.16 4.92 -0.79
CA THR A 119 7.63 5.19 -2.15
C THR A 119 8.25 6.57 -2.20
N ILE A 120 9.50 6.68 -2.69
CA ILE A 120 10.20 7.96 -2.87
C ILE A 120 10.27 8.27 -4.37
N VAL A 121 9.55 9.30 -4.78
CA VAL A 121 9.44 9.74 -6.18
C VAL A 121 10.44 10.87 -6.41
N PHE A 122 11.50 10.60 -7.19
CA PHE A 122 12.55 11.58 -7.45
C PHE A 122 12.14 12.58 -8.52
N LYS A 123 12.76 13.76 -8.52
CA LYS A 123 12.57 14.79 -9.53
C LYS A 123 12.67 14.20 -10.94
N GLY A 124 11.70 14.51 -11.80
CA GLY A 124 11.66 14.05 -13.18
C GLY A 124 11.17 12.59 -13.37
N ALA A 125 10.73 11.91 -12.30
CA ALA A 125 10.13 10.59 -12.42
C ALA A 125 8.79 10.66 -13.16
N LYS A 126 8.50 9.61 -13.96
CA LYS A 126 7.17 9.38 -14.55
C LYS A 126 6.69 8.03 -14.07
N TYR A 127 5.69 8.01 -13.20
CA TYR A 127 5.26 6.81 -12.50
C TYR A 127 3.77 6.73 -12.32
N GLU A 128 3.25 5.53 -12.50
CA GLU A 128 1.86 5.19 -12.23
C GLU A 128 1.78 3.88 -11.44
N GLN A 129 1.04 3.91 -10.33
CA GLN A 129 0.68 2.72 -9.58
C GLN A 129 -0.83 2.50 -9.67
N LYS A 130 -1.22 1.25 -9.92
CA LYS A 130 -2.62 0.83 -9.89
C LYS A 130 -2.78 -0.38 -8.99
N THR A 131 -3.57 -0.25 -7.94
CA THR A 131 -3.92 -1.32 -7.01
C THR A 131 -5.40 -1.61 -7.11
N ILE A 132 -5.75 -2.85 -7.47
CA ILE A 132 -7.13 -3.34 -7.53
C ILE A 132 -7.28 -4.45 -6.50
N VAL A 133 -8.21 -4.27 -5.57
CA VAL A 133 -8.54 -5.24 -4.51
C VAL A 133 -9.97 -5.73 -4.72
N LYS A 134 -10.15 -7.04 -4.69
CA LYS A 134 -11.47 -7.68 -4.71
C LYS A 134 -11.68 -8.43 -3.42
N LEU A 135 -12.76 -8.10 -2.71
CA LEU A 135 -13.13 -8.70 -1.43
C LEU A 135 -14.37 -9.55 -1.60
N GLU A 136 -14.33 -10.78 -1.09
CA GLU A 136 -15.54 -11.57 -0.87
C GLU A 136 -16.20 -11.21 0.48
N THR A 137 -17.37 -11.79 0.74
CA THR A 137 -18.09 -11.59 2.00
C THR A 137 -17.24 -11.99 3.21
N GLY A 138 -17.22 -11.14 4.24
CA GLY A 138 -16.41 -11.36 5.45
C GLY A 138 -14.92 -11.11 5.27
N ALA A 139 -14.46 -10.82 4.04
CA ALA A 139 -13.06 -10.49 3.78
C ALA A 139 -12.72 -9.07 4.25
N CYS A 140 -11.48 -8.88 4.71
CA CYS A 140 -10.98 -7.60 5.18
C CYS A 140 -9.66 -7.22 4.47
N PHE A 141 -9.57 -5.96 4.07
CA PHE A 141 -8.35 -5.38 3.51
C PHE A 141 -7.88 -4.19 4.35
N VAL A 142 -6.66 -4.28 4.81
CA VAL A 142 -5.93 -3.17 5.42
C VAL A 142 -4.75 -2.85 4.53
N GLY A 143 -4.67 -1.62 4.07
CA GLY A 143 -3.57 -1.21 3.21
C GLY A 143 -3.18 0.24 3.44
N TRP A 144 -1.90 0.55 3.25
CA TRP A 144 -1.46 1.93 3.18
C TRP A 144 -0.50 2.18 2.03
N GLU A 145 -0.46 3.43 1.60
CA GLU A 145 0.52 3.98 0.69
C GLU A 145 1.09 5.25 1.31
N ILE A 146 2.41 5.34 1.41
CA ILE A 146 3.11 6.55 1.83
C ILE A 146 4.00 6.97 0.69
N THR A 147 3.78 8.16 0.14
CA THR A 147 4.57 8.69 -0.98
C THR A 147 5.32 9.94 -0.55
N ARG A 148 6.64 9.93 -0.74
CA ARG A 148 7.51 11.08 -0.56
C ARG A 148 7.91 11.65 -1.91
N PHE A 149 7.71 12.93 -2.11
CA PHE A 149 8.05 13.66 -3.33
C PHE A 149 9.38 14.39 -3.18
N GLY A 150 10.38 13.93 -3.93
CA GLY A 150 11.74 14.47 -3.89
C GLY A 150 12.58 14.04 -2.69
N ARG A 151 13.81 14.53 -2.65
CA ARG A 151 14.80 14.32 -1.57
C ARG A 151 15.06 15.64 -0.87
N THR A 152 14.09 16.15 -0.12
CA THR A 152 14.13 17.47 0.47
C THR A 152 15.35 17.72 1.36
N ALA A 153 15.92 16.68 2.00
CA ALA A 153 17.18 16.77 2.75
C ALA A 153 18.40 17.09 1.85
N ARG A 154 18.25 16.95 0.52
CA ARG A 154 19.24 17.32 -0.49
C ARG A 154 18.79 18.50 -1.35
N ALA A 155 17.81 19.28 -0.88
CA ALA A 155 17.17 20.36 -1.62
C ALA A 155 16.63 19.95 -3.01
N GLU A 156 16.30 18.66 -3.19
CA GLU A 156 15.63 18.16 -4.38
C GLU A 156 14.14 18.07 -4.16
N TYR A 157 13.38 18.80 -4.97
CA TYR A 157 11.91 18.83 -4.94
C TYR A 157 11.35 18.13 -6.18
N PHE A 158 10.19 17.51 -6.05
CA PHE A 158 9.47 16.93 -7.19
C PHE A 158 8.69 18.03 -7.92
N ASP A 159 9.38 18.84 -8.70
CA ASP A 159 8.84 19.98 -9.46
C ASP A 159 8.68 19.68 -10.96
N THR A 160 9.17 18.52 -11.41
CA THR A 160 9.03 18.01 -12.78
C THR A 160 8.74 16.52 -12.75
N GLY A 161 8.11 16.01 -13.81
CA GLY A 161 7.69 14.61 -13.93
C GLY A 161 6.19 14.43 -13.80
N SER A 162 5.76 13.22 -13.54
CA SER A 162 4.36 12.89 -13.26
C SER A 162 4.24 11.72 -12.30
N TRP A 163 3.28 11.77 -11.41
CA TRP A 163 2.97 10.71 -10.49
C TRP A 163 1.46 10.47 -10.44
N ARG A 164 1.06 9.19 -10.45
CA ARG A 164 -0.32 8.76 -10.28
C ARG A 164 -0.39 7.56 -9.37
N SER A 165 -1.38 7.52 -8.49
CA SER A 165 -1.74 6.36 -7.68
C SER A 165 -3.24 6.15 -7.71
N PHE A 166 -3.65 4.94 -8.08
CA PHE A 166 -5.04 4.52 -8.14
C PHE A 166 -5.24 3.31 -7.23
N LEU A 167 -6.15 3.43 -6.27
CA LEU A 167 -6.60 2.35 -5.41
C LEU A 167 -8.09 2.12 -5.61
N GLU A 168 -8.44 0.93 -6.06
CA GLU A 168 -9.83 0.50 -6.22
C GLU A 168 -10.09 -0.73 -5.35
N VAL A 169 -11.08 -0.66 -4.48
CA VAL A 169 -11.52 -1.80 -3.66
C VAL A 169 -12.96 -2.13 -3.99
N TRP A 170 -13.18 -3.36 -4.43
CA TRP A 170 -14.45 -3.89 -4.89
C TRP A 170 -14.90 -5.00 -3.95
N GLN A 171 -16.20 -5.07 -3.66
CA GLN A 171 -16.78 -6.11 -2.83
C GLN A 171 -17.79 -6.93 -3.63
N ALA A 172 -17.71 -8.26 -3.49
CA ALA A 172 -18.72 -9.17 -4.00
C ALA A 172 -20.05 -8.95 -3.28
N GLN A 173 -21.14 -8.93 -4.02
CA GLN A 173 -22.48 -8.87 -3.47
C GLN A 173 -23.06 -10.29 -3.40
N GLU A 174 -23.67 -10.65 -2.28
CA GLU A 174 -24.49 -11.85 -2.17
C GLU A 174 -25.79 -11.60 -2.93
N THR A 175 -25.84 -11.98 -4.19
CA THR A 175 -27.07 -11.99 -4.98
C THR A 175 -27.37 -13.42 -5.39
N ASN A 176 -28.68 -13.78 -5.40
CA ASN A 176 -29.16 -15.08 -5.88
C ASN A 176 -28.98 -15.29 -7.39
N ALA A 177 -28.26 -14.41 -8.06
CA ALA A 177 -27.99 -14.47 -9.49
C ALA A 177 -26.62 -15.14 -9.77
N GLU A 178 -26.58 -16.03 -10.74
CA GLU A 178 -25.42 -16.87 -11.14
C GLU A 178 -24.13 -16.11 -11.55
N LYS A 179 -24.13 -14.79 -11.56
CA LYS A 179 -22.94 -13.95 -11.75
C LYS A 179 -22.83 -12.99 -10.57
N GLY A 180 -21.90 -13.25 -9.68
CA GLY A 180 -21.60 -12.38 -8.54
C GLY A 180 -21.34 -10.95 -9.01
N HIS A 181 -22.26 -10.04 -8.71
CA HIS A 181 -22.07 -8.63 -8.94
C HIS A 181 -21.07 -8.10 -7.92
N THR A 182 -20.12 -7.30 -8.38
CA THR A 182 -19.20 -6.56 -7.51
C THR A 182 -19.60 -5.10 -7.50
N ARG A 183 -19.49 -4.44 -6.33
CA ARG A 183 -19.67 -3.00 -6.20
C ARG A 183 -18.37 -2.36 -5.71
N PRO A 184 -18.03 -1.16 -6.14
CA PRO A 184 -16.93 -0.43 -5.56
C PRO A 184 -17.31 -0.01 -4.13
N ILE A 185 -16.43 -0.28 -3.17
CA ILE A 185 -16.58 0.21 -1.80
C ILE A 185 -15.58 1.33 -1.49
N TRP A 186 -14.51 1.43 -2.27
CA TRP A 186 -13.57 2.54 -2.23
C TRP A 186 -12.90 2.74 -3.59
N ILE A 187 -12.86 3.98 -4.07
CA ILE A 187 -12.07 4.38 -5.24
C ILE A 187 -11.32 5.65 -4.88
N ASP A 188 -10.00 5.58 -4.95
CA ASP A 188 -9.11 6.72 -4.75
C ASP A 188 -8.22 6.90 -5.98
N ARG A 189 -8.16 8.13 -6.49
CA ARG A 189 -7.36 8.49 -7.66
C ARG A 189 -6.60 9.76 -7.37
N GLN A 190 -5.31 9.63 -7.16
CA GLN A 190 -4.43 10.75 -6.86
C GLN A 190 -3.43 10.95 -7.99
N GLN A 191 -3.15 12.21 -8.32
CA GLN A 191 -2.20 12.51 -9.39
C GLN A 191 -1.52 13.87 -9.19
N LEU A 192 -0.25 13.92 -9.56
CA LEU A 192 0.53 15.13 -9.74
C LEU A 192 1.08 15.13 -11.17
N ILE A 193 0.37 15.80 -12.09
CA ILE A 193 0.73 15.87 -13.52
C ILE A 193 1.55 17.13 -13.79
N ASP A 194 1.21 18.24 -13.14
CA ASP A 194 2.01 19.46 -13.10
C ASP A 194 2.48 19.69 -11.65
N PRO A 195 3.55 19.00 -11.23
CA PRO A 195 3.98 19.04 -9.85
C PRO A 195 4.47 20.43 -9.42
N HIS A 196 4.97 21.26 -10.33
CA HIS A 196 5.42 22.62 -9.99
C HIS A 196 4.25 23.48 -9.47
N ALA A 197 3.12 23.53 -10.19
CA ALA A 197 1.94 24.28 -9.78
C ALA A 197 1.28 23.69 -8.52
N LEU A 198 1.34 22.36 -8.35
CA LEU A 198 0.67 21.65 -7.26
C LEU A 198 1.45 21.65 -5.94
N GLN A 199 2.75 21.97 -5.94
CA GLN A 199 3.54 22.03 -4.72
C GLN A 199 3.03 23.05 -3.71
N SER A 200 2.72 24.26 -4.14
CA SER A 200 2.26 25.34 -3.26
C SER A 200 0.75 25.34 -3.03
N SER A 201 -0.01 24.66 -3.87
CA SER A 201 -1.47 24.63 -3.77
C SER A 201 -1.94 24.05 -2.43
N PRO A 202 -2.78 24.76 -1.65
CA PRO A 202 -3.34 24.26 -0.40
C PRO A 202 -4.25 23.03 -0.62
N PHE A 203 -4.81 22.87 -1.82
CA PHE A 203 -5.64 21.74 -2.20
C PHE A 203 -4.83 20.53 -2.65
N ALA A 204 -3.51 20.66 -2.87
CA ALA A 204 -2.59 19.61 -3.22
C ALA A 204 -1.54 19.42 -2.12
N LEU A 205 -0.25 19.66 -2.41
CA LEU A 205 0.83 19.39 -1.45
C LEU A 205 0.99 20.44 -0.36
N ASN A 206 0.61 21.69 -0.59
CA ASN A 206 0.79 22.79 0.37
C ASN A 206 2.21 22.84 0.95
N HIS A 207 3.22 22.79 0.08
CA HIS A 207 4.65 22.72 0.43
C HIS A 207 5.07 21.48 1.27
N GLN A 208 4.18 20.48 1.41
CA GLN A 208 4.50 19.24 2.11
C GLN A 208 5.06 18.22 1.13
N ALA A 209 6.10 17.50 1.55
CA ALA A 209 6.76 16.53 0.68
C ALA A 209 6.20 15.12 0.78
N VAL A 210 5.27 14.86 1.70
CA VAL A 210 4.76 13.52 1.99
C VAL A 210 3.24 13.52 2.03
N ILE A 211 2.67 12.57 1.31
CA ILE A 211 1.27 12.17 1.49
C ILE A 211 1.20 10.72 1.91
N GLY A 212 0.18 10.39 2.68
CA GLY A 212 -0.10 9.02 3.11
C GLY A 212 -1.59 8.74 3.05
N ASN A 213 -1.94 7.56 2.59
CA ASN A 213 -3.30 7.06 2.58
C ASN A 213 -3.32 5.70 3.26
N MET A 214 -4.28 5.49 4.16
CA MET A 214 -4.53 4.23 4.80
C MET A 214 -5.99 3.87 4.66
N VAL A 215 -6.28 2.63 4.31
CA VAL A 215 -7.65 2.10 4.25
C VAL A 215 -7.77 0.88 5.13
N LEU A 216 -8.90 0.76 5.81
CA LEU A 216 -9.29 -0.35 6.68
C LEU A 216 -10.72 -0.71 6.27
N LEU A 217 -10.88 -1.64 5.35
CA LEU A 217 -12.13 -1.94 4.65
C LEU A 217 -12.55 -3.39 4.84
N GLY A 218 -13.86 -3.64 4.77
CA GLY A 218 -14.49 -4.95 5.00
C GLY A 218 -15.11 -5.10 6.38
N HIS A 219 -14.91 -4.14 7.29
CA HIS A 219 -15.57 -4.08 8.59
C HIS A 219 -16.21 -2.71 8.81
N ARG A 220 -17.48 -2.68 9.12
CA ARG A 220 -18.16 -1.46 9.53
C ARG A 220 -17.66 -1.02 10.90
N VAL A 221 -17.42 0.27 11.04
CA VAL A 221 -16.88 0.87 12.26
C VAL A 221 -17.90 1.85 12.83
N SER A 222 -18.13 1.80 14.14
CA SER A 222 -19.02 2.75 14.80
C SER A 222 -18.37 4.13 14.95
N PRO A 223 -19.15 5.21 15.14
CA PRO A 223 -18.62 6.55 15.38
C PRO A 223 -17.70 6.61 16.61
N GLU A 224 -18.02 5.85 17.66
CA GLU A 224 -17.23 5.82 18.91
C GLU A 224 -15.86 5.22 18.68
N VAL A 225 -15.78 4.13 17.92
CA VAL A 225 -14.50 3.49 17.55
C VAL A 225 -13.70 4.40 16.64
N GLN A 226 -14.32 5.08 15.67
CA GLN A 226 -13.62 6.09 14.85
C GLN A 226 -13.00 7.17 15.72
N THR A 227 -13.76 7.72 16.69
CA THR A 227 -13.26 8.77 17.60
C THR A 227 -12.08 8.27 18.42
N THR A 228 -12.18 7.07 18.97
CA THR A 228 -11.10 6.43 19.74
C THR A 228 -9.83 6.27 18.89
N LEU A 229 -9.97 5.80 17.64
CA LEU A 229 -8.86 5.62 16.73
C LEU A 229 -8.24 6.95 16.26
N ALA A 230 -9.06 8.00 16.07
CA ALA A 230 -8.55 9.34 15.76
C ALA A 230 -7.71 9.91 16.93
N GLN A 231 -8.16 9.71 18.16
CA GLN A 231 -7.42 10.11 19.36
C GLN A 231 -6.09 9.34 19.53
N SER A 232 -5.99 8.11 19.02
CA SER A 232 -4.74 7.34 19.05
C SER A 232 -3.61 8.03 18.28
N TRP A 233 -3.93 8.67 17.16
CA TRP A 233 -2.98 9.47 16.40
C TRP A 233 -2.46 10.67 17.21
N GLU A 234 -3.33 11.38 17.90
CA GLU A 234 -2.95 12.53 18.74
C GLU A 234 -2.11 12.09 19.95
N LYS A 235 -2.50 11.01 20.63
CA LYS A 235 -1.76 10.44 21.75
C LYS A 235 -0.36 9.98 21.36
N ALA A 236 -0.14 9.58 20.12
CA ALA A 236 1.18 9.25 19.60
C ALA A 236 2.10 10.47 19.38
N GLY A 237 1.63 11.69 19.72
CA GLY A 237 2.40 12.92 19.63
C GLY A 237 2.42 13.55 18.23
N TYR A 238 1.50 13.15 17.35
CA TYR A 238 1.40 13.69 16.00
C TYR A 238 0.36 14.81 15.93
N SER A 239 0.70 15.94 15.32
CA SER A 239 -0.18 17.10 15.25
C SER A 239 -1.39 16.85 14.35
N ALA A 240 -2.57 17.27 14.81
CA ALA A 240 -3.86 17.12 14.14
C ALA A 240 -3.93 17.66 12.69
N PRO A 241 -3.31 18.79 12.30
CA PRO A 241 -3.47 19.31 10.94
C PRO A 241 -2.87 18.43 9.82
N THR A 242 -2.07 17.42 10.17
CA THR A 242 -1.40 16.55 9.20
C THR A 242 -2.13 15.25 8.92
N PHE A 243 -3.16 14.91 9.71
CA PHE A 243 -3.88 13.66 9.59
C PHE A 243 -5.40 13.84 9.75
N THR A 244 -6.15 13.07 8.98
CA THR A 244 -7.60 12.96 9.12
C THR A 244 -8.02 11.50 9.03
N LEU A 245 -9.02 11.10 9.83
CA LEU A 245 -9.62 9.77 9.80
C LEU A 245 -11.11 9.90 9.49
N THR A 246 -11.54 9.34 8.38
CA THR A 246 -12.91 9.39 7.90
C THR A 246 -13.54 8.01 7.94
N ARG A 247 -14.75 7.93 8.48
CA ARG A 247 -15.57 6.72 8.43
C ARG A 247 -16.29 6.64 7.08
N THR A 248 -16.26 5.47 6.48
CA THR A 248 -17.03 5.12 5.29
C THR A 248 -18.13 4.11 5.65
N MET A 249 -18.96 3.72 4.69
CA MET A 249 -19.97 2.68 4.90
C MET A 249 -19.35 1.31 5.21
N GLU A 250 -18.13 1.05 4.72
CA GLU A 250 -17.50 -0.27 4.81
C GLU A 250 -16.17 -0.24 5.58
N GLY A 251 -15.88 0.84 6.32
CA GLY A 251 -14.67 0.92 7.14
C GLY A 251 -14.16 2.33 7.39
N LEU A 252 -12.85 2.49 7.39
CA LEU A 252 -12.15 3.76 7.67
C LEU A 252 -11.14 4.09 6.58
N VAL A 253 -10.95 5.39 6.37
CA VAL A 253 -9.91 5.95 5.50
C VAL A 253 -9.13 7.01 6.27
N GLY A 254 -7.82 6.81 6.38
CA GLY A 254 -6.89 7.76 6.97
C GLY A 254 -6.10 8.48 5.89
N ARG A 255 -5.94 9.81 6.02
CA ARG A 255 -5.12 10.63 5.12
C ARG A 255 -4.11 11.45 5.91
N TYR A 256 -2.87 11.40 5.46
CA TYR A 256 -1.77 12.18 5.99
C TYR A 256 -1.22 13.11 4.92
N ARG A 257 -0.87 14.33 5.31
CA ARG A 257 -0.09 15.27 4.50
C ARG A 257 0.90 16.00 5.42
N GLY A 258 2.19 15.85 5.14
CA GLY A 258 3.23 16.41 5.99
C GLY A 258 4.62 16.36 5.37
N SER A 259 5.64 16.59 6.17
CA SER A 259 7.03 16.63 5.72
C SER A 259 7.81 15.34 6.02
N SER A 260 7.26 14.41 6.82
CA SER A 260 7.98 13.25 7.34
C SER A 260 7.29 11.93 6.98
N SER A 261 7.95 11.09 6.17
CA SER A 261 7.48 9.73 5.91
C SER A 261 7.58 8.83 7.16
N HIS A 262 8.54 9.11 8.04
CA HIS A 262 8.64 8.42 9.33
C HIS A 262 7.40 8.69 10.20
N GLN A 263 6.99 9.95 10.32
CA GLN A 263 5.80 10.33 11.09
C GLN A 263 4.54 9.67 10.50
N ALA A 264 4.36 9.70 9.17
CA ALA A 264 3.25 9.03 8.50
C ALA A 264 3.22 7.53 8.84
N ARG A 265 4.38 6.86 8.71
CA ARG A 265 4.50 5.43 8.97
C ARG A 265 4.22 5.07 10.43
N GLN A 266 4.83 5.77 11.38
CA GLN A 266 4.60 5.51 12.80
C GLN A 266 3.15 5.75 13.20
N GLY A 267 2.54 6.82 12.71
CA GLY A 267 1.12 7.08 12.94
C GLY A 267 0.21 6.00 12.36
N PHE A 268 0.48 5.53 11.15
CA PHE A 268 -0.27 4.42 10.54
C PHE A 268 -0.06 3.09 11.28
N ILE A 269 1.14 2.83 11.81
CA ILE A 269 1.41 1.65 12.65
C ILE A 269 0.55 1.72 13.92
N HIS A 270 0.52 2.85 14.63
CA HIS A 270 -0.31 3.01 15.82
C HIS A 270 -1.79 2.82 15.51
N LEU A 271 -2.29 3.47 14.47
CA LEU A 271 -3.68 3.34 14.04
C LEU A 271 -4.04 1.89 13.67
N TRP A 272 -3.18 1.20 12.94
CA TRP A 272 -3.35 -0.21 12.60
C TRP A 272 -3.36 -1.11 13.84
N GLN A 273 -2.47 -0.87 14.80
CA GLN A 273 -2.43 -1.63 16.04
C GLN A 273 -3.73 -1.49 16.85
N ASP A 274 -4.19 -0.26 17.01
CA ASP A 274 -5.40 0.03 17.79
C ASP A 274 -6.67 -0.46 17.07
N TRP A 275 -6.73 -0.33 15.75
CA TRP A 275 -7.79 -0.92 14.94
C TRP A 275 -7.82 -2.44 15.11
N LYS A 276 -6.67 -3.10 15.05
CA LYS A 276 -6.56 -4.56 15.17
C LYS A 276 -7.04 -5.06 16.54
N ARG A 277 -6.70 -4.33 17.59
CA ARG A 277 -7.19 -4.63 18.96
C ARG A 277 -8.70 -4.37 19.07
N SER A 278 -9.18 -3.24 18.60
CA SER A 278 -10.56 -2.79 18.81
C SER A 278 -11.58 -3.52 17.94
N ILE A 279 -11.21 -3.88 16.70
CA ILE A 279 -12.13 -4.47 15.71
C ILE A 279 -11.97 -5.99 15.61
N LEU A 280 -10.72 -6.46 15.55
CA LEU A 280 -10.45 -7.89 15.39
C LEU A 280 -10.26 -8.63 16.72
N GLY A 281 -10.15 -7.91 17.85
CA GLY A 281 -9.85 -8.50 19.16
C GLY A 281 -8.47 -9.20 19.18
N LYS A 282 -7.54 -8.81 18.29
CA LYS A 282 -6.25 -9.47 18.11
C LYS A 282 -5.10 -8.56 18.50
N ASN A 283 -4.08 -9.13 19.13
CA ASN A 283 -2.83 -8.41 19.35
C ASN A 283 -2.06 -8.27 18.03
N PRO A 284 -1.61 -7.06 17.70
CA PRO A 284 -0.81 -6.83 16.50
C PRO A 284 0.57 -7.49 16.63
N TRP A 285 1.00 -8.17 15.58
CA TRP A 285 2.37 -8.68 15.48
C TRP A 285 3.20 -7.72 14.64
N ILE A 286 4.05 -6.95 15.30
CA ILE A 286 4.88 -5.95 14.62
C ILE A 286 6.01 -6.66 13.86
N PRO A 287 6.13 -6.42 12.55
CA PRO A 287 7.26 -6.93 11.78
C PRO A 287 8.60 -6.46 12.36
N ARG A 288 9.55 -7.38 12.50
CA ARG A 288 10.91 -7.05 13.02
C ARG A 288 11.63 -5.96 12.22
N LEU A 289 11.23 -5.76 10.96
CA LEU A 289 11.78 -4.74 10.08
C LEU A 289 11.34 -3.30 10.41
N TRP A 290 10.33 -3.14 11.28
CA TRP A 290 9.79 -1.82 11.60
C TRP A 290 10.36 -1.25 12.90
N GLY A 291 11.12 -2.05 13.65
CA GLY A 291 11.79 -1.69 14.91
C GLY A 291 13.14 -1.05 14.72
#